data_9a79f02b386e6d64950449342af39c87
#
_entry.id   9a79f02b386e6d64950449342af39c87
#
_cell.length_a   1.000
_cell.length_b   1.000
_cell.length_c   1.000
_cell.angle_alpha   90.00
_cell.angle_beta   90.00
_cell.angle_gamma   90.00
#
_symmetry.space_group_name_H-M   'P 1'
#
loop_
_entity.id
_entity.type
_entity.pdbx_description
1 polymer ?
#
loop_
_entity_poly.entity_id
_entity_poly.type
_entity_poly.pdbx_seq_one_letter_code
_entity_poly.pdbx_strand_id
1 'polypeptide(L)'
;GLTGTIPKDEYEAVGCICSIGPVVGNLSSKELQDMGVLADLDINILQLQDGVLGFSSYAQELKWLVTDPKRIDQISNIVKGLSNSGNTLVLIDRIATGEMLMERNPDWVFISGEMKTTDRQKEYDEVSDANNKIIVATYGVAAVGINIPRIFNLVLLEPGKSFVRVIQSIGRGIRKASDKDYLQVIDLTSNLKYSKRHMSKRKEYYKEQNFRHTMTKVEYK
;
A
#
# COMPACT_ATOMS: atom_id res chain seq x y z
N GLY A 1 -8.05 22.33 -11.43
CA GLY A 1 -8.11 20.95 -10.95
C GLY A 1 -7.40 20.78 -9.63
N LEU A 2 -7.77 19.75 -8.89
CA LEU A 2 -7.11 19.33 -7.65
C LEU A 2 -6.58 17.91 -7.84
N THR A 3 -5.34 17.65 -7.44
CA THR A 3 -4.75 16.32 -7.44
C THR A 3 -3.83 16.13 -6.25
N GLY A 4 -3.81 14.93 -5.67
CA GLY A 4 -2.87 14.57 -4.59
C GLY A 4 -1.46 14.25 -5.10
N THR A 5 -1.29 14.03 -6.41
CA THR A 5 0.01 13.72 -7.01
C THR A 5 0.04 14.22 -8.46
N ILE A 6 1.12 14.91 -8.81
CA ILE A 6 1.42 15.22 -10.21
C ILE A 6 2.35 14.12 -10.73
N PRO A 7 2.10 13.54 -11.91
CA PRO A 7 3.02 12.59 -12.52
C PRO A 7 4.43 13.15 -12.63
N LYS A 8 5.45 12.32 -12.38
CA LYS A 8 6.86 12.72 -12.53
C LYS A 8 7.36 12.58 -13.97
N ASP A 9 6.63 11.86 -14.79
CA ASP A 9 6.90 11.79 -16.22
C ASP A 9 6.52 13.11 -16.87
N GLU A 10 7.44 13.70 -17.64
CA GLU A 10 7.25 15.03 -18.24
C GLU A 10 6.06 15.06 -19.20
N TYR A 11 5.84 14.00 -19.99
CA TYR A 11 4.72 13.95 -20.94
C TYR A 11 3.37 13.88 -20.22
N GLU A 12 3.26 13.08 -19.15
CA GLU A 12 2.05 12.99 -18.35
C GLU A 12 1.79 14.30 -17.59
N ALA A 13 2.84 14.93 -17.03
CA ALA A 13 2.74 16.21 -16.35
C ALA A 13 2.34 17.34 -17.30
N VAL A 14 2.93 17.42 -18.49
CA VAL A 14 2.58 18.40 -19.53
C VAL A 14 1.12 18.23 -19.96
N GLY A 15 0.64 17.00 -20.15
CA GLY A 15 -0.76 16.73 -20.45
C GLY A 15 -1.72 17.30 -19.40
N CYS A 16 -1.40 17.16 -18.12
CA CYS A 16 -2.17 17.76 -17.02
C CYS A 16 -2.14 19.30 -17.08
N ILE A 17 -0.96 19.90 -17.24
CA ILE A 17 -0.78 21.35 -17.28
C ILE A 17 -1.51 21.96 -18.50
N CYS A 18 -1.42 21.34 -19.66
CA CYS A 18 -2.11 21.80 -20.86
C CYS A 18 -3.63 21.73 -20.73
N SER A 19 -4.15 20.75 -19.99
CA SER A 19 -5.60 20.55 -19.84
C SER A 19 -6.22 21.42 -18.74
N ILE A 20 -5.47 21.74 -17.67
CA ILE A 20 -6.01 22.35 -16.45
C ILE A 20 -5.34 23.70 -16.14
N GLY A 21 -4.16 23.94 -16.67
CA GLY A 21 -3.34 25.11 -16.41
C GLY A 21 -2.16 24.84 -15.47
N PRO A 22 -1.32 25.85 -15.21
CA PRO A 22 -0.13 25.70 -14.37
C PRO A 22 -0.49 25.42 -12.89
N VAL A 23 0.45 24.86 -12.16
CA VAL A 23 0.33 24.66 -10.71
C VAL A 23 0.34 26.02 -10.02
N VAL A 24 -0.76 26.38 -9.37
CA VAL A 24 -0.93 27.68 -8.67
C VAL A 24 -0.75 27.57 -7.17
N GLY A 25 -0.72 26.37 -6.61
CA GLY A 25 -0.48 26.10 -5.19
C GLY A 25 -0.14 24.65 -4.95
N ASN A 26 0.67 24.40 -3.93
CA ASN A 26 1.04 23.06 -3.49
C ASN A 26 1.08 23.04 -1.97
N LEU A 27 0.46 22.01 -1.38
CA LEU A 27 0.56 21.68 0.04
C LEU A 27 1.15 20.28 0.14
N SER A 28 2.27 20.16 0.81
CA SER A 28 2.90 18.86 1.06
C SER A 28 2.11 18.05 2.10
N SER A 29 2.25 16.74 2.06
CA SER A 29 1.67 15.87 3.09
C SER A 29 2.17 16.25 4.49
N LYS A 30 3.42 16.69 4.62
CA LYS A 30 4.01 17.13 5.88
C LYS A 30 3.33 18.40 6.42
N GLU A 31 3.13 19.40 5.60
CA GLU A 31 2.40 20.62 6.00
C GLU A 31 0.98 20.28 6.47
N LEU A 32 0.26 19.39 5.77
CA LEU A 32 -1.07 18.96 6.18
C LEU A 32 -1.07 18.14 7.49
N GLN A 33 -0.02 17.38 7.77
CA GLN A 33 0.19 16.71 9.05
C GLN A 33 0.44 17.73 10.18
N ASP A 34 1.34 18.69 9.95
CA ASP A 34 1.66 19.75 10.92
C ASP A 34 0.44 20.63 11.23
N MET A 35 -0.45 20.83 10.26
CA MET A 35 -1.75 21.49 10.43
C MET A 35 -2.80 20.60 11.13
N GLY A 36 -2.48 19.35 11.40
CA GLY A 36 -3.40 18.39 12.02
C GLY A 36 -4.53 17.88 11.12
N VAL A 37 -4.46 18.11 9.80
CA VAL A 37 -5.44 17.66 8.81
C VAL A 37 -5.26 16.18 8.46
N LEU A 38 -4.01 15.71 8.40
CA LEU A 38 -3.66 14.32 8.13
C LEU A 38 -3.05 13.68 9.39
N ALA A 39 -3.18 12.36 9.48
CA ALA A 39 -2.51 11.57 10.51
C ALA A 39 -1.00 11.54 10.30
N ASP A 40 -0.24 11.40 11.37
CA ASP A 40 1.19 11.08 11.28
C ASP A 40 1.39 9.68 10.73
N LEU A 41 2.57 9.41 10.18
CA LEU A 41 2.90 8.09 9.68
C LEU A 41 4.38 7.75 9.85
N ASP A 42 4.65 6.45 9.98
CA ASP A 42 5.96 5.87 9.81
C ASP A 42 5.91 4.72 8.79
N ILE A 43 6.95 4.59 7.99
CA ILE A 43 7.08 3.52 6.99
C ILE A 43 8.13 2.52 7.47
N ASN A 44 7.71 1.28 7.67
CA ASN A 44 8.62 0.16 7.91
C ASN A 44 8.77 -0.66 6.64
N ILE A 45 9.93 -0.62 6.03
CA ILE A 45 10.28 -1.48 4.90
C ILE A 45 10.67 -2.84 5.46
N LEU A 46 9.84 -3.85 5.27
CA LEU A 46 10.14 -5.22 5.64
C LEU A 46 10.68 -5.97 4.43
N GLN A 47 12.00 -6.21 4.42
CA GLN A 47 12.65 -6.95 3.36
C GLN A 47 12.75 -8.43 3.73
N LEU A 48 11.89 -9.25 3.13
CA LEU A 48 11.94 -10.70 3.27
C LEU A 48 13.21 -11.25 2.61
N GLN A 49 13.89 -12.15 3.31
CA GLN A 49 15.10 -12.81 2.81
C GLN A 49 14.69 -14.09 2.07
N ASP A 50 14.30 -13.92 0.82
CA ASP A 50 13.80 -14.99 -0.06
C ASP A 50 14.92 -15.88 -0.65
N GLY A 51 16.15 -15.68 -0.21
CA GLY A 51 17.31 -16.44 -0.63
C GLY A 51 17.95 -15.90 -1.93
N VAL A 52 18.65 -16.77 -2.63
CA VAL A 52 19.36 -16.46 -3.88
C VAL A 52 18.64 -17.13 -5.04
N LEU A 53 17.63 -16.46 -5.59
CA LEU A 53 16.87 -16.94 -6.74
C LEU A 53 17.20 -16.07 -7.96
N GLY A 54 17.41 -16.71 -9.12
CA GLY A 54 17.70 -16.05 -10.38
C GLY A 54 16.47 -16.00 -11.28
N PHE A 55 15.93 -14.79 -11.49
CA PHE A 55 14.86 -14.57 -12.47
C PHE A 55 15.36 -13.75 -13.65
N SER A 56 14.94 -14.10 -14.87
CA SER A 56 15.33 -13.40 -16.10
C SER A 56 14.57 -12.09 -16.29
N SER A 57 13.39 -11.95 -15.67
CA SER A 57 12.56 -10.75 -15.78
C SER A 57 11.85 -10.42 -14.47
N TYR A 58 11.45 -9.13 -14.34
CA TYR A 58 10.63 -8.68 -13.21
C TYR A 58 9.29 -9.43 -13.12
N ALA A 59 8.68 -9.75 -14.26
CA ALA A 59 7.39 -10.44 -14.27
C ALA A 59 7.48 -11.85 -13.67
N GLN A 60 8.60 -12.56 -13.91
CA GLN A 60 8.86 -13.86 -13.31
C GLN A 60 9.15 -13.76 -11.81
N GLU A 61 9.99 -12.81 -11.41
CA GLU A 61 10.25 -12.55 -10.00
C GLU A 61 8.96 -12.21 -9.26
N LEU A 62 8.18 -11.25 -9.78
CA LEU A 62 6.91 -10.86 -9.17
C LEU A 62 5.92 -12.03 -9.08
N LYS A 63 5.80 -12.83 -10.15
CA LYS A 63 4.92 -14.01 -10.12
C LYS A 63 5.29 -14.93 -8.96
N TRP A 64 6.55 -15.23 -8.79
CA TRP A 64 7.03 -16.07 -7.69
C TRP A 64 6.76 -15.43 -6.33
N LEU A 65 7.11 -14.16 -6.16
CA LEU A 65 6.95 -13.42 -4.90
C LEU A 65 5.51 -13.40 -4.38
N VAL A 66 4.53 -13.41 -5.26
CA VAL A 66 3.11 -13.29 -4.90
C VAL A 66 2.34 -14.62 -4.99
N THR A 67 3.04 -15.73 -5.31
CA THR A 67 2.41 -17.06 -5.39
C THR A 67 3.18 -18.16 -4.66
N ASP A 68 4.39 -17.90 -4.13
CA ASP A 68 5.10 -18.91 -3.35
C ASP A 68 4.38 -19.20 -2.03
N PRO A 69 4.00 -20.47 -1.75
CA PRO A 69 3.17 -20.81 -0.58
C PRO A 69 3.82 -20.43 0.75
N LYS A 70 5.10 -20.71 0.93
CA LYS A 70 5.81 -20.40 2.19
C LYS A 70 5.88 -18.89 2.42
N ARG A 71 6.12 -18.14 1.35
CA ARG A 71 6.15 -16.68 1.42
C ARG A 71 4.78 -16.10 1.75
N ILE A 72 3.71 -16.64 1.17
CA ILE A 72 2.33 -16.23 1.48
C ILE A 72 1.98 -16.55 2.93
N ASP A 73 2.41 -17.69 3.47
CA ASP A 73 2.22 -18.03 4.89
C ASP A 73 2.93 -17.02 5.79
N GLN A 74 4.17 -16.63 5.46
CA GLN A 74 4.91 -15.62 6.20
C GLN A 74 4.24 -14.24 6.12
N ILE A 75 3.76 -13.84 4.95
CA ILE A 75 2.98 -12.60 4.76
C ILE A 75 1.74 -12.64 5.64
N SER A 76 1.00 -13.75 5.64
CA SER A 76 -0.20 -13.91 6.48
C SER A 76 0.11 -13.73 7.96
N ASN A 77 1.22 -14.31 8.45
CA ASN A 77 1.64 -14.17 9.85
C ASN A 77 1.99 -12.70 10.21
N ILE A 78 2.71 -12.00 9.32
CA ILE A 78 3.02 -10.58 9.51
C ILE A 78 1.74 -9.75 9.60
N VAL A 79 0.81 -9.95 8.66
CA VAL A 79 -0.44 -9.20 8.60
C VAL A 79 -1.33 -9.48 9.83
N LYS A 80 -1.43 -10.73 10.28
CA LYS A 80 -2.12 -11.09 11.52
C LYS A 80 -1.53 -10.39 12.74
N GLY A 81 -0.20 -10.35 12.83
CA GLY A 81 0.48 -9.62 13.90
C GLY A 81 0.13 -8.13 13.93
N LEU A 82 0.07 -7.49 12.76
CA LEU A 82 -0.29 -6.07 12.62
C LEU A 82 -1.73 -5.78 13.01
N SER A 83 -2.67 -6.67 12.69
CA SER A 83 -4.09 -6.46 12.99
C SER A 83 -4.40 -6.35 14.47
N ASN A 84 -3.53 -6.80 15.36
CA ASN A 84 -3.67 -6.62 16.80
C ASN A 84 -3.65 -5.14 17.23
N SER A 85 -3.07 -4.27 16.41
CA SER A 85 -3.02 -2.82 16.64
C SER A 85 -4.11 -2.02 15.92
N GLY A 86 -5.03 -2.68 15.24
CA GLY A 86 -6.16 -2.07 14.55
C GLY A 86 -6.39 -2.59 13.14
N ASN A 87 -7.43 -2.06 12.48
CA ASN A 87 -7.78 -2.48 11.14
C ASN A 87 -6.61 -2.33 10.16
N THR A 88 -6.39 -3.38 9.38
CA THR A 88 -5.25 -3.50 8.47
C THR A 88 -5.73 -3.61 7.02
N LEU A 89 -5.26 -2.72 6.16
CA LEU A 89 -5.49 -2.77 4.72
C LEU A 89 -4.24 -3.32 4.02
N VAL A 90 -4.39 -4.42 3.31
CA VAL A 90 -3.33 -5.04 2.49
C VAL A 90 -3.59 -4.75 1.03
N LEU A 91 -2.69 -4.05 0.37
CA LEU A 91 -2.78 -3.74 -1.05
C LEU A 91 -1.92 -4.70 -1.86
N ILE A 92 -2.54 -5.33 -2.85
CA ILE A 92 -1.94 -6.34 -3.73
C ILE A 92 -2.07 -5.94 -5.20
N ASP A 93 -1.18 -6.46 -6.05
CA ASP A 93 -1.21 -6.21 -7.50
C ASP A 93 -2.09 -7.21 -8.26
N ARG A 94 -2.19 -8.45 -7.79
CA ARG A 94 -2.82 -9.57 -8.53
C ARG A 94 -3.94 -10.22 -7.72
N ILE A 95 -5.07 -10.48 -8.37
CA ILE A 95 -6.23 -11.17 -7.79
C ILE A 95 -5.83 -12.54 -7.24
N ALA A 96 -5.03 -13.32 -7.98
CA ALA A 96 -4.55 -14.62 -7.53
C ALA A 96 -3.82 -14.58 -6.17
N THR A 97 -3.12 -13.49 -5.85
CA THR A 97 -2.52 -13.29 -4.53
C THR A 97 -3.58 -13.15 -3.46
N GLY A 98 -4.65 -12.41 -3.76
CA GLY A 98 -5.79 -12.25 -2.86
C GLY A 98 -6.47 -13.60 -2.58
N GLU A 99 -6.73 -14.38 -3.61
CA GLU A 99 -7.32 -15.71 -3.51
C GLU A 99 -6.46 -16.63 -2.60
N MET A 100 -5.15 -16.67 -2.83
CA MET A 100 -4.22 -17.46 -1.99
C MET A 100 -4.19 -17.00 -0.53
N LEU A 101 -4.34 -15.70 -0.28
CA LEU A 101 -4.44 -15.16 1.07
C LEU A 101 -5.78 -15.55 1.73
N MET A 102 -6.88 -15.53 0.99
CA MET A 102 -8.21 -15.95 1.49
C MET A 102 -8.29 -17.44 1.78
N GLU A 103 -7.70 -18.30 0.94
CA GLU A 103 -7.61 -19.74 1.21
C GLU A 103 -6.98 -20.04 2.57
N ARG A 104 -6.01 -19.24 2.99
CA ARG A 104 -5.31 -19.39 4.28
C ARG A 104 -5.99 -18.66 5.43
N ASN A 105 -6.81 -17.67 5.11
CA ASN A 105 -7.39 -16.75 6.09
C ASN A 105 -8.84 -16.44 5.69
N PRO A 106 -9.77 -17.38 5.87
CA PRO A 106 -11.15 -17.23 5.39
C PRO A 106 -11.96 -16.15 6.15
N ASP A 107 -11.44 -15.67 7.27
CA ASP A 107 -12.00 -14.58 8.08
C ASP A 107 -11.60 -13.18 7.59
N TRP A 108 -10.70 -13.09 6.60
CA TRP A 108 -10.32 -11.82 5.99
C TRP A 108 -11.33 -11.41 4.93
N VAL A 109 -11.37 -10.12 4.63
CA VAL A 109 -12.24 -9.56 3.58
C VAL A 109 -11.40 -9.29 2.32
N PHE A 110 -11.83 -9.81 1.17
CA PHE A 110 -11.17 -9.55 -0.10
C PHE A 110 -12.04 -8.71 -1.02
N ILE A 111 -11.51 -7.56 -1.42
CA ILE A 111 -12.19 -6.59 -2.28
C ILE A 111 -11.44 -6.47 -3.62
N SER A 112 -12.04 -7.00 -4.67
CA SER A 112 -11.53 -6.91 -6.03
C SER A 112 -12.36 -5.97 -6.91
N GLY A 113 -11.85 -5.67 -8.11
CA GLY A 113 -12.56 -4.86 -9.09
C GLY A 113 -13.85 -5.50 -9.62
N GLU A 114 -13.98 -6.81 -9.49
CA GLU A 114 -15.14 -7.59 -9.92
C GLU A 114 -16.34 -7.49 -8.96
N MET A 115 -16.09 -7.10 -7.71
CA MET A 115 -17.13 -6.90 -6.71
C MET A 115 -18.01 -5.70 -7.07
N LYS A 116 -19.34 -5.85 -6.96
CA LYS A 116 -20.30 -4.77 -7.18
C LYS A 116 -20.07 -3.62 -6.19
N THR A 117 -20.30 -2.40 -6.64
CA THR A 117 -20.07 -1.19 -5.83
C THR A 117 -20.90 -1.20 -4.52
N THR A 118 -22.14 -1.69 -4.57
CA THR A 118 -23.02 -1.81 -3.40
C THR A 118 -22.49 -2.77 -2.35
N ASP A 119 -21.94 -3.91 -2.77
CA ASP A 119 -21.41 -4.93 -1.87
C ASP A 119 -20.09 -4.46 -1.27
N ARG A 120 -19.26 -3.79 -2.09
CA ARG A 120 -18.03 -3.14 -1.64
C ARG A 120 -18.27 -2.08 -0.57
N GLN A 121 -19.34 -1.27 -0.70
CA GLN A 121 -19.67 -0.25 0.29
C GLN A 121 -20.09 -0.88 1.63
N LYS A 122 -20.85 -1.97 1.61
CA LYS A 122 -21.21 -2.71 2.85
C LYS A 122 -19.96 -3.20 3.59
N GLU A 123 -19.01 -3.80 2.87
CA GLU A 123 -17.74 -4.25 3.47
C GLU A 123 -16.98 -3.07 4.10
N TYR A 124 -16.95 -1.90 3.44
CA TYR A 124 -16.30 -0.71 4.00
C TYR A 124 -16.99 -0.22 5.28
N ASP A 125 -18.31 -0.22 5.32
CA ASP A 125 -19.11 0.21 6.48
C ASP A 125 -18.89 -0.77 7.64
N GLU A 126 -18.94 -2.08 7.41
CA GLU A 126 -18.68 -3.11 8.42
C GLU A 126 -17.26 -3.00 9.02
N VAL A 127 -16.26 -2.70 8.19
CA VAL A 127 -14.88 -2.52 8.66
C VAL A 127 -14.71 -1.22 9.44
N SER A 128 -15.43 -0.16 9.03
CA SER A 128 -15.36 1.12 9.72
C SER A 128 -15.86 1.02 11.17
N ASP A 129 -16.82 0.14 11.43
CA ASP A 129 -17.39 -0.09 12.75
C ASP A 129 -16.65 -1.17 13.56
N ALA A 130 -15.82 -1.96 12.91
CA ALA A 130 -15.09 -3.06 13.53
C ALA A 130 -13.69 -2.65 14.00
N ASN A 131 -13.08 -3.53 14.81
CA ASN A 131 -11.69 -3.43 15.23
C ASN A 131 -10.93 -4.69 14.76
N ASN A 132 -9.63 -4.51 14.47
CA ASN A 132 -8.71 -5.59 14.13
C ASN A 132 -9.09 -6.41 12.87
N LYS A 133 -9.89 -5.82 11.99
CA LYS A 133 -10.23 -6.44 10.70
C LYS A 133 -9.08 -6.32 9.70
N ILE A 134 -8.97 -7.36 8.86
CA ILE A 134 -7.99 -7.40 7.78
C ILE A 134 -8.74 -7.38 6.45
N ILE A 135 -8.40 -6.38 5.63
CA ILE A 135 -8.95 -6.21 4.29
C ILE A 135 -7.81 -6.37 3.31
N VAL A 136 -8.02 -7.19 2.32
CA VAL A 136 -7.13 -7.30 1.15
C VAL A 136 -7.82 -6.64 -0.03
N ALA A 137 -7.12 -5.76 -0.74
CA ALA A 137 -7.67 -5.10 -1.92
C ALA A 137 -6.60 -4.94 -3.00
N THR A 138 -7.02 -4.90 -4.26
CA THR A 138 -6.09 -4.59 -5.35
C THR A 138 -5.75 -3.10 -5.37
N TYR A 139 -4.53 -2.76 -5.82
CA TYR A 139 -4.14 -1.35 -6.01
C TYR A 139 -5.10 -0.58 -6.92
N GLY A 140 -5.70 -1.25 -7.92
CA GLY A 140 -6.70 -0.65 -8.80
C GLY A 140 -7.96 -0.22 -8.06
N VAL A 141 -8.48 -1.05 -7.18
CA VAL A 141 -9.63 -0.72 -6.32
C VAL A 141 -9.29 0.40 -5.35
N ALA A 142 -8.10 0.34 -4.75
CA ALA A 142 -7.63 1.40 -3.86
C ALA A 142 -7.51 2.75 -4.58
N ALA A 143 -7.10 2.76 -5.85
CA ALA A 143 -6.96 4.00 -6.63
C ALA A 143 -8.30 4.71 -6.87
N VAL A 144 -9.41 3.99 -7.02
CA VAL A 144 -10.72 4.57 -7.38
C VAL A 144 -11.67 4.83 -6.21
N GLY A 145 -11.40 4.36 -4.98
CA GLY A 145 -12.39 4.67 -3.97
C GLY A 145 -12.43 3.96 -2.64
N ILE A 146 -11.33 3.42 -2.12
CA ILE A 146 -11.35 2.99 -0.72
C ILE A 146 -11.45 4.22 0.18
N ASN A 147 -12.52 4.31 0.95
CA ASN A 147 -12.72 5.35 1.95
C ASN A 147 -13.02 4.73 3.31
N ILE A 148 -12.00 4.20 3.95
CA ILE A 148 -12.08 3.64 5.30
C ILE A 148 -11.16 4.48 6.20
N PRO A 149 -11.69 5.44 6.98
CA PRO A 149 -10.86 6.30 7.83
C PRO A 149 -10.10 5.52 8.90
N ARG A 150 -10.69 4.46 9.44
CA ARG A 150 -10.13 3.67 10.55
C ARG A 150 -9.18 2.56 10.08
N ILE A 151 -8.33 2.84 9.09
CA ILE A 151 -7.18 1.99 8.74
C ILE A 151 -5.97 2.44 9.56
N PHE A 152 -5.52 1.63 10.49
CA PHE A 152 -4.36 1.89 11.35
C PHE A 152 -3.07 1.33 10.76
N ASN A 153 -3.18 0.24 9.99
CA ASN A 153 -2.05 -0.40 9.32
C ASN A 153 -2.31 -0.49 7.81
N LEU A 154 -1.37 -0.02 7.02
CA LEU A 154 -1.38 -0.14 5.56
C LEU A 154 -0.21 -1.01 5.10
N VAL A 155 -0.49 -2.15 4.52
CA VAL A 155 0.51 -3.06 3.97
C VAL A 155 0.55 -2.90 2.45
N LEU A 156 1.70 -2.50 1.92
CA LEU A 156 1.98 -2.43 0.49
C LEU A 156 2.73 -3.71 0.10
N LEU A 157 2.03 -4.67 -0.48
CA LEU A 157 2.63 -5.93 -0.91
C LEU A 157 3.20 -5.80 -2.32
N GLU A 158 4.53 -5.85 -2.42
CA GLU A 158 5.29 -5.72 -3.67
C GLU A 158 4.79 -4.56 -4.57
N PRO A 159 4.77 -3.32 -4.07
CA PRO A 159 4.11 -2.19 -4.75
C PRO A 159 4.81 -1.76 -6.06
N GLY A 160 5.91 -2.40 -6.43
CA GLY A 160 6.68 -2.04 -7.61
C GLY A 160 7.45 -0.72 -7.43
N LYS A 161 7.57 0.07 -8.50
CA LYS A 161 8.30 1.35 -8.52
C LYS A 161 7.43 2.56 -8.89
N SER A 162 6.12 2.42 -9.00
CA SER A 162 5.23 3.51 -9.39
C SER A 162 5.08 4.52 -8.26
N PHE A 163 5.60 5.73 -8.45
CA PHE A 163 5.43 6.85 -7.51
C PHE A 163 3.97 7.13 -7.20
N VAL A 164 3.17 7.30 -8.25
CA VAL A 164 1.74 7.60 -8.11
C VAL A 164 1.01 6.54 -7.30
N ARG A 165 1.22 5.25 -7.65
CA ARG A 165 0.61 4.13 -6.93
C ARG A 165 0.95 4.16 -5.44
N VAL A 166 2.24 4.26 -5.11
CA VAL A 166 2.71 4.21 -3.72
C VAL A 166 2.20 5.38 -2.91
N ILE A 167 2.38 6.61 -3.40
CA ILE A 167 2.01 7.83 -2.67
C ILE A 167 0.48 7.97 -2.56
N GLN A 168 -0.27 7.66 -3.61
CA GLN A 168 -1.74 7.67 -3.52
C GLN A 168 -2.28 6.61 -2.54
N SER A 169 -1.67 5.43 -2.48
CA SER A 169 -2.04 4.39 -1.51
C SER A 169 -1.82 4.87 -0.07
N ILE A 170 -0.65 5.46 0.22
CA ILE A 170 -0.35 6.06 1.52
C ILE A 170 -1.36 7.18 1.82
N GLY A 171 -1.61 8.08 0.87
CA GLY A 171 -2.55 9.20 1.01
C GLY A 171 -3.98 8.79 1.40
N ARG A 172 -4.39 7.57 1.09
CA ARG A 172 -5.69 7.05 1.53
C ARG A 172 -5.67 6.55 2.97
N GLY A 173 -4.55 5.97 3.40
CA GLY A 173 -4.38 5.50 4.77
C GLY A 173 -4.20 6.61 5.79
N ILE A 174 -3.65 7.77 5.43
CA ILE A 174 -3.35 8.87 6.38
C ILE A 174 -4.55 9.75 6.74
N ARG A 175 -5.75 9.41 6.30
CA ARG A 175 -6.97 10.10 6.75
C ARG A 175 -7.16 9.92 8.23
N LYS A 176 -7.55 10.99 8.92
CA LYS A 176 -7.89 10.95 10.34
C LYS A 176 -9.26 10.32 10.58
N ALA A 177 -9.41 9.71 11.75
CA ALA A 177 -10.68 9.36 12.36
C ALA A 177 -10.69 9.88 13.80
N SER A 178 -11.82 9.82 14.48
CA SER A 178 -11.96 10.31 15.85
C SER A 178 -11.00 9.62 16.85
N ASP A 179 -10.64 8.38 16.55
CA ASP A 179 -9.77 7.50 17.34
C ASP A 179 -8.44 7.18 16.64
N LYS A 180 -8.11 7.93 15.57
CA LYS A 180 -6.92 7.68 14.76
C LYS A 180 -6.21 8.96 14.35
N ASP A 181 -5.00 9.14 14.83
CA ASP A 181 -4.08 10.22 14.48
C ASP A 181 -2.75 9.71 13.88
N TYR A 182 -2.58 8.40 13.76
CA TYR A 182 -1.37 7.74 13.27
C TYR A 182 -1.66 6.60 12.32
N LEU A 183 -0.77 6.39 11.32
CA LEU A 183 -0.78 5.29 10.38
C LEU A 183 0.57 4.58 10.38
N GLN A 184 0.55 3.27 10.59
CA GLN A 184 1.71 2.43 10.30
C GLN A 184 1.66 1.94 8.86
N VAL A 185 2.69 2.25 8.07
CA VAL A 185 2.85 1.73 6.70
C VAL A 185 3.91 0.65 6.68
N ILE A 186 3.55 -0.51 6.16
CA ILE A 186 4.48 -1.61 5.93
C ILE A 186 4.72 -1.75 4.43
N ASP A 187 5.93 -1.43 3.98
CA ASP A 187 6.39 -1.69 2.62
C ASP A 187 7.04 -3.07 2.59
N LEU A 188 6.26 -4.08 2.20
CA LEU A 188 6.70 -5.47 2.22
C LEU A 188 7.33 -5.83 0.87
N THR A 189 8.60 -6.16 0.88
CA THR A 189 9.42 -6.38 -0.31
C THR A 189 10.38 -7.56 -0.15
N SER A 190 11.25 -7.79 -1.11
CA SER A 190 12.18 -8.90 -1.19
C SER A 190 13.65 -8.45 -1.26
N ASN A 191 14.57 -9.37 -0.90
CA ASN A 191 15.99 -9.22 -1.19
C ASN A 191 16.37 -9.59 -2.64
N LEU A 192 15.42 -9.97 -3.50
CA LEU A 192 15.66 -10.34 -4.89
C LEU A 192 16.00 -9.13 -5.78
N LYS A 193 16.52 -9.41 -6.96
CA LYS A 193 17.18 -8.42 -7.83
C LYS A 193 16.27 -7.24 -8.21
N TYR A 194 15.07 -7.53 -8.70
CA TYR A 194 14.18 -6.47 -9.18
C TYR A 194 13.47 -5.76 -8.04
N SER A 195 13.07 -6.50 -7.00
CA SER A 195 12.47 -5.93 -5.78
C SER A 195 13.42 -4.97 -5.09
N LYS A 196 14.72 -5.30 -4.97
CA LYS A 196 15.73 -4.36 -4.44
C LYS A 196 15.81 -3.06 -5.24
N ARG A 197 15.79 -3.13 -6.57
CA ARG A 197 15.80 -1.93 -7.42
C ARG A 197 14.55 -1.08 -7.22
N HIS A 198 13.39 -1.71 -7.15
CA HIS A 198 12.13 -1.02 -6.93
C HIS A 198 12.06 -0.40 -5.53
N MET A 199 12.52 -1.12 -4.50
CA MET A 199 12.63 -0.61 -3.14
C MET A 199 13.55 0.62 -3.07
N SER A 200 14.72 0.58 -3.72
CA SER A 200 15.62 1.74 -3.75
C SER A 200 14.93 2.98 -4.32
N LYS A 201 14.14 2.81 -5.38
CA LYS A 201 13.36 3.92 -5.97
C LYS A 201 12.27 4.43 -5.04
N ARG A 202 11.58 3.54 -4.33
CA ARG A 202 10.56 3.95 -3.33
C ARG A 202 11.17 4.73 -2.16
N LYS A 203 12.36 4.35 -1.71
CA LYS A 203 13.09 5.11 -0.67
C LYS A 203 13.39 6.55 -1.08
N GLU A 204 13.66 6.80 -2.36
CA GLU A 204 13.79 8.17 -2.88
C GLU A 204 12.46 8.92 -2.73
N TYR A 205 11.34 8.29 -3.09
CA TYR A 205 10.00 8.89 -2.93
C TYR A 205 9.65 9.20 -1.48
N TYR A 206 9.98 8.30 -0.55
CA TYR A 206 9.74 8.53 0.88
C TYR A 206 10.55 9.71 1.40
N LYS A 207 11.80 9.86 0.98
CA LYS A 207 12.63 11.02 1.30
C LYS A 207 12.07 12.32 0.73
N GLU A 208 11.65 12.32 -0.54
CA GLU A 208 11.07 13.50 -1.19
C GLU A 208 9.78 13.98 -0.53
N GLN A 209 8.99 13.05 -0.01
CA GLN A 209 7.76 13.34 0.74
C GLN A 209 8.00 13.62 2.22
N ASN A 210 9.26 13.62 2.67
CA ASN A 210 9.65 13.74 4.08
C ASN A 210 9.00 12.69 5.00
N PHE A 211 8.69 11.49 4.47
CA PHE A 211 8.17 10.40 5.28
C PHE A 211 9.31 9.70 6.02
N ARG A 212 9.16 9.57 7.35
CA ARG A 212 10.07 8.78 8.16
C ARG A 212 10.00 7.33 7.72
N HIS A 213 11.15 6.71 7.50
CA HIS A 213 11.19 5.30 7.12
C HIS A 213 12.38 4.57 7.69
N THR A 214 12.15 3.32 8.07
CA THR A 214 13.15 2.35 8.53
C THR A 214 13.14 1.12 7.63
N MET A 215 14.17 0.29 7.73
CA MET A 215 14.23 -0.97 6.98
C MET A 215 14.68 -2.10 7.91
N THR A 216 13.90 -3.16 7.92
CA THR A 216 14.18 -4.38 8.68
C THR A 216 14.28 -5.56 7.72
N LYS A 217 15.31 -6.38 7.88
CA LYS A 217 15.43 -7.67 7.19
C LYS A 217 14.70 -8.72 8.00
N VAL A 218 13.90 -9.52 7.34
CA VAL A 218 13.08 -10.57 7.96
C VAL A 218 13.50 -11.92 7.36
N GLU A 219 14.16 -12.71 8.17
CA GLU A 219 14.44 -14.12 7.85
C GLU A 219 13.17 -14.94 8.10
N TYR A 220 12.88 -15.88 7.19
CA TYR A 220 11.81 -16.85 7.35
C TYR A 220 12.22 -18.18 6.69
N LYS A 221 11.77 -19.29 7.23
CA LYS A 221 12.13 -20.65 6.78
C LYS A 221 10.89 -21.43 6.35
#